data_fbcbe35ab7dc1cf38c24cd9b6e457c02
#
_entry.id   fbcbe35ab7dc1cf38c24cd9b6e457c02
#
_cell.length_a   1.000
_cell.length_b   1.000
_cell.length_c   1.000
_cell.angle_alpha   90.00
_cell.angle_beta   90.00
_cell.angle_gamma   90.00
#
_symmetry.space_group_name_H-M   'P 1'
#
loop_
_entity.id
_entity.type
_entity.pdbx_description
1 polymer ?
#
loop_
_entity_poly.entity_id
_entity_poly.type
_entity_poly.pdbx_seq_one_letter_code
_entity_poly.pdbx_strand_id
1 'polypeptide(L)'
;MAENQKIQQIDCTKVPEPTLRRLPWYLSNVKLLKQRGERFVSSTQISKEINIDASQIAKDLSYVNISGRTRVGYEVDALIEVLEHFLGFTEIHKAFLFGVGSLGGALLQDSGLKHFGLEIVAAFDVDPTLVGTNLNGIPIYHSDDFLKKMEEYDVQIGVLTVPIEIAQCITDMMVDGGIKAVWNFTPFRIRVPEDIVVQNTSLYAHLAVMFNRLNLSLIHI
;
A
#
# COMPACT_ATOMS: atom_id res chain seq x y z
N MET A 1 -11.75 31.48 18.85
CA MET A 1 -12.29 30.19 19.31
C MET A 1 -12.16 29.25 18.13
N ALA A 2 -11.16 28.39 18.13
CA ALA A 2 -10.97 27.39 17.10
C ALA A 2 -11.87 26.19 17.41
N GLU A 3 -12.87 25.96 16.58
CA GLU A 3 -13.67 24.74 16.64
C GLU A 3 -12.78 23.55 16.29
N ASN A 4 -12.47 22.77 17.30
CA ASN A 4 -11.95 21.40 17.16
C ASN A 4 -12.99 20.58 16.40
N GLN A 5 -12.87 20.44 15.07
CA GLN A 5 -13.59 19.42 14.33
C GLN A 5 -13.07 18.07 14.83
N LYS A 6 -13.83 17.42 15.69
CA LYS A 6 -13.64 16.01 16.05
C LYS A 6 -13.60 15.21 14.76
N ILE A 7 -12.45 14.62 14.42
CA ILE A 7 -12.35 13.61 13.39
C ILE A 7 -13.25 12.46 13.86
N GLN A 8 -14.45 12.37 13.29
CA GLN A 8 -15.32 11.22 13.54
C GLN A 8 -14.62 9.98 12.99
N GLN A 9 -14.53 8.94 13.81
CA GLN A 9 -14.00 7.64 13.39
C GLN A 9 -14.76 7.19 12.13
N ILE A 10 -14.06 7.18 10.99
CA ILE A 10 -14.62 6.74 9.72
C ILE A 10 -14.74 5.23 9.78
N ASP A 11 -15.94 4.72 9.54
CA ASP A 11 -16.18 3.28 9.42
C ASP A 11 -15.58 2.78 8.09
N CYS A 12 -14.30 2.42 8.12
CA CYS A 12 -13.55 1.95 6.95
C CYS A 12 -14.17 0.70 6.30
N THR A 13 -15.02 -0.04 7.03
CA THR A 13 -15.67 -1.27 6.49
C THR A 13 -16.71 -0.95 5.40
N LYS A 14 -17.12 0.31 5.26
CA LYS A 14 -18.11 0.74 4.26
C LYS A 14 -17.53 1.27 2.96
N VAL A 15 -16.21 1.44 2.89
CA VAL A 15 -15.56 1.99 1.68
C VAL A 15 -15.26 0.87 0.69
N PRO A 16 -15.78 0.94 -0.55
CA PRO A 16 -15.52 -0.07 -1.56
C PRO A 16 -14.02 -0.18 -1.90
N GLU A 17 -13.50 -1.40 -2.07
CA GLU A 17 -12.10 -1.62 -2.45
C GLU A 17 -11.67 -0.84 -3.70
N PRO A 18 -12.46 -0.73 -4.79
CA PRO A 18 -12.10 0.11 -5.92
C PRO A 18 -11.90 1.59 -5.57
N THR A 19 -12.64 2.11 -4.58
CA THR A 19 -12.43 3.46 -4.05
C THR A 19 -11.09 3.56 -3.33
N LEU A 20 -10.80 2.63 -2.39
CA LEU A 20 -9.53 2.59 -1.67
C LEU A 20 -8.32 2.56 -2.62
N ARG A 21 -8.43 1.84 -3.75
CA ARG A 21 -7.37 1.78 -4.77
C ARG A 21 -7.15 3.09 -5.53
N ARG A 22 -8.16 3.98 -5.60
CA ARG A 22 -8.07 5.28 -6.29
C ARG A 22 -7.59 6.40 -5.39
N LEU A 23 -7.90 6.37 -4.09
CA LEU A 23 -7.55 7.46 -3.15
C LEU A 23 -6.06 7.82 -3.15
N PRO A 24 -5.09 6.88 -3.22
CA PRO A 24 -3.67 7.21 -3.33
C PRO A 24 -3.32 8.03 -4.58
N TRP A 25 -4.01 7.79 -5.70
CA TRP A 25 -3.80 8.59 -6.93
C TRP A 25 -4.32 10.01 -6.77
N TYR A 26 -5.47 10.18 -6.07
CA TYR A 26 -5.98 11.51 -5.74
C TYR A 26 -5.01 12.26 -4.84
N LEU A 27 -4.52 11.60 -3.78
CA LEU A 27 -3.53 12.18 -2.87
C LEU A 27 -2.26 12.63 -3.60
N SER A 28 -1.71 11.79 -4.45
CA SER A 28 -0.50 12.10 -5.24
C SER A 28 -0.73 13.31 -6.16
N ASN A 29 -1.88 13.35 -6.84
CA ASN A 29 -2.24 14.48 -7.71
C ASN A 29 -2.43 15.77 -6.92
N VAL A 30 -3.13 15.72 -5.79
CA VAL A 30 -3.37 16.90 -4.95
C VAL A 30 -2.06 17.44 -4.35
N LYS A 31 -1.11 16.56 -3.98
CA LYS A 31 0.24 16.97 -3.56
C LYS A 31 0.99 17.72 -4.67
N LEU A 32 0.87 17.28 -5.93
CA LEU A 32 1.46 18.00 -7.07
C LEU A 32 0.80 19.37 -7.27
N LEU A 33 -0.52 19.47 -7.12
CA LEU A 33 -1.25 20.74 -7.20
C LEU A 33 -0.81 21.70 -6.08
N LYS A 34 -0.60 21.19 -4.86
CA LYS A 34 -0.02 21.99 -3.74
C LYS A 34 1.34 22.56 -4.10
N GLN A 35 2.23 21.76 -4.70
CA GLN A 35 3.55 22.22 -5.15
C GLN A 35 3.48 23.31 -6.22
N ARG A 36 2.39 23.35 -7.03
CA ARG A 36 2.10 24.40 -7.99
C ARG A 36 1.47 25.66 -7.37
N GLY A 37 1.23 25.67 -6.05
CA GLY A 37 0.66 26.81 -5.32
C GLY A 37 -0.88 26.84 -5.32
N GLU A 38 -1.56 25.80 -5.73
CA GLU A 38 -3.02 25.73 -5.70
C GLU A 38 -3.52 25.64 -4.25
N ARG A 39 -4.46 26.50 -3.88
CA ARG A 39 -5.10 26.47 -2.54
C ARG A 39 -6.40 25.65 -2.53
N PHE A 40 -7.08 25.58 -3.66
CA PHE A 40 -8.33 24.86 -3.82
C PHE A 40 -8.28 24.01 -5.08
N VAL A 41 -8.91 22.85 -5.03
CA VAL A 41 -9.01 21.92 -6.14
C VAL A 41 -10.43 21.39 -6.28
N SER A 42 -10.95 21.33 -7.51
CA SER A 42 -12.24 20.70 -7.78
C SER A 42 -12.07 19.25 -8.27
N SER A 43 -13.09 18.42 -8.10
CA SER A 43 -13.12 17.08 -8.71
C SER A 43 -12.94 17.12 -10.22
N THR A 44 -13.42 18.16 -10.88
CA THR A 44 -13.20 18.38 -12.33
C THR A 44 -11.73 18.64 -12.68
N GLN A 45 -11.02 19.37 -11.84
CA GLN A 45 -9.59 19.62 -12.03
C GLN A 45 -8.77 18.35 -11.85
N ILE A 46 -9.02 17.59 -10.79
CA ILE A 46 -8.40 16.27 -10.56
C ILE A 46 -8.72 15.34 -11.75
N SER A 47 -9.98 15.29 -12.18
CA SER A 47 -10.43 14.46 -13.31
C SER A 47 -9.61 14.66 -14.57
N LYS A 48 -9.28 15.91 -14.91
CA LYS A 48 -8.50 16.25 -16.11
C LYS A 48 -7.06 15.71 -16.07
N GLU A 49 -6.47 15.62 -14.87
CA GLU A 49 -5.08 15.19 -14.73
C GLU A 49 -4.94 13.66 -14.64
N ILE A 50 -5.92 12.96 -14.03
CA ILE A 50 -5.82 11.52 -13.79
C ILE A 50 -6.77 10.67 -14.63
N ASN A 51 -7.56 11.27 -15.50
CA ASN A 51 -8.50 10.60 -16.41
C ASN A 51 -9.51 9.68 -15.68
N ILE A 52 -10.06 10.17 -14.56
CA ILE A 52 -11.16 9.54 -13.82
C ILE A 52 -12.33 10.53 -13.82
N ASP A 53 -13.55 10.03 -13.99
CA ASP A 53 -14.74 10.88 -14.02
C ASP A 53 -14.89 11.73 -12.74
N ALA A 54 -15.23 13.02 -12.91
CA ALA A 54 -15.32 13.97 -11.80
C ALA A 54 -16.42 13.60 -10.80
N SER A 55 -17.52 12.98 -11.25
CA SER A 55 -18.59 12.50 -10.38
C SER A 55 -18.11 11.29 -9.55
N GLN A 56 -17.27 10.42 -10.14
CA GLN A 56 -16.66 9.31 -9.42
C GLN A 56 -15.71 9.82 -8.33
N ILE A 57 -14.86 10.82 -8.65
CA ILE A 57 -13.97 11.45 -7.66
C ILE A 57 -14.76 12.06 -6.51
N ALA A 58 -15.82 12.83 -6.81
CA ALA A 58 -16.65 13.42 -5.78
C ALA A 58 -17.32 12.36 -4.90
N LYS A 59 -17.81 11.25 -5.49
CA LYS A 59 -18.36 10.12 -4.76
C LYS A 59 -17.30 9.44 -3.88
N ASP A 60 -16.10 9.18 -4.40
CA ASP A 60 -15.03 8.56 -3.65
C ASP A 60 -14.61 9.43 -2.45
N LEU A 61 -14.47 10.74 -2.66
CA LEU A 61 -14.11 11.68 -1.59
C LEU A 61 -15.22 11.81 -0.53
N SER A 62 -16.48 11.54 -0.87
CA SER A 62 -17.55 11.53 0.13
C SER A 62 -17.41 10.43 1.19
N TYR A 63 -16.69 9.34 0.87
CA TYR A 63 -16.41 8.28 1.85
C TYR A 63 -15.38 8.68 2.92
N VAL A 64 -14.55 9.67 2.65
CA VAL A 64 -13.49 10.13 3.57
C VAL A 64 -13.91 11.37 4.37
N ASN A 65 -15.22 11.66 4.43
CA ASN A 65 -15.82 12.76 5.21
C ASN A 65 -15.23 14.15 4.89
N ILE A 66 -14.80 14.37 3.65
CA ILE A 66 -14.42 15.69 3.19
C ILE A 66 -15.50 16.26 2.27
N SER A 67 -15.90 17.49 2.52
CA SER A 67 -16.90 18.19 1.71
C SER A 67 -16.28 19.37 0.99
N GLY A 68 -16.42 19.40 -0.32
CA GLY A 68 -16.02 20.54 -1.14
C GLY A 68 -16.97 21.72 -0.95
N ARG A 69 -16.44 22.94 -0.95
CA ARG A 69 -17.23 24.17 -0.97
C ARG A 69 -17.83 24.39 -2.37
N THR A 70 -19.12 24.70 -2.43
CA THR A 70 -19.81 24.96 -3.70
C THR A 70 -19.06 26.02 -4.51
N ARG A 71 -18.78 25.72 -5.79
CA ARG A 71 -18.05 26.57 -6.76
C ARG A 71 -16.58 26.83 -6.43
N VAL A 72 -16.05 26.37 -5.30
CA VAL A 72 -14.65 26.55 -4.90
C VAL A 72 -13.90 25.22 -4.98
N GLY A 73 -14.50 24.13 -4.53
CA GLY A 73 -13.87 22.81 -4.42
C GLY A 73 -13.36 22.51 -3.02
N TYR A 74 -12.39 21.64 -2.94
CA TYR A 74 -11.74 21.18 -1.71
C TYR A 74 -10.52 22.06 -1.42
N GLU A 75 -10.31 22.40 -0.17
CA GLU A 75 -9.05 23.03 0.26
C GLU A 75 -7.93 21.98 0.19
N VAL A 76 -6.84 22.32 -0.48
CA VAL A 76 -5.77 21.37 -0.82
C VAL A 76 -5.11 20.78 0.42
N ASP A 77 -4.76 21.62 1.42
CA ASP A 77 -4.11 21.14 2.64
C ASP A 77 -5.02 20.22 3.45
N ALA A 78 -6.28 20.61 3.64
CA ALA A 78 -7.27 19.79 4.35
C ALA A 78 -7.54 18.46 3.63
N LEU A 79 -7.57 18.46 2.28
CA LEU A 79 -7.77 17.24 1.50
C LEU A 79 -6.58 16.28 1.63
N ILE A 80 -5.35 16.80 1.62
CA ILE A 80 -4.13 15.99 1.84
C ILE A 80 -4.18 15.35 3.24
N GLU A 81 -4.41 16.15 4.28
CA GLU A 81 -4.45 15.68 5.67
C GLU A 81 -5.49 14.57 5.87
N VAL A 82 -6.71 14.78 5.37
CA VAL A 82 -7.79 13.79 5.46
C VAL A 82 -7.44 12.50 4.72
N LEU A 83 -6.88 12.61 3.50
CA LEU A 83 -6.50 11.43 2.73
C LEU A 83 -5.34 10.66 3.36
N GLU A 84 -4.30 11.35 3.83
CA GLU A 84 -3.16 10.71 4.51
C GLU A 84 -3.59 9.97 5.78
N HIS A 85 -4.41 10.63 6.59
CA HIS A 85 -4.94 10.01 7.82
C HIS A 85 -5.83 8.81 7.50
N PHE A 86 -6.77 8.96 6.55
CA PHE A 86 -7.68 7.90 6.17
C PHE A 86 -6.96 6.67 5.58
N LEU A 87 -5.90 6.88 4.80
CA LEU A 87 -5.09 5.82 4.21
C LEU A 87 -4.10 5.18 5.19
N GLY A 88 -4.00 5.68 6.43
CA GLY A 88 -3.05 5.19 7.42
C GLY A 88 -1.59 5.59 7.14
N PHE A 89 -1.35 6.55 6.25
CA PHE A 89 0.01 6.97 5.87
C PHE A 89 0.66 7.92 6.89
N THR A 90 -0.08 8.33 7.90
CA THR A 90 0.41 9.17 9.02
C THR A 90 1.06 8.36 10.13
N GLU A 91 0.88 7.04 10.12
CA GLU A 91 1.43 6.10 11.11
C GLU A 91 2.49 5.21 10.48
N ILE A 92 3.49 4.82 11.28
CA ILE A 92 4.52 3.88 10.83
C ILE A 92 4.13 2.47 11.23
N HIS A 93 3.90 1.63 10.22
CA HIS A 93 3.67 0.21 10.36
C HIS A 93 4.96 -0.56 10.05
N LYS A 94 5.47 -1.30 11.05
CA LYS A 94 6.66 -2.11 10.86
C LYS A 94 6.33 -3.40 10.13
N ALA A 95 7.23 -3.81 9.25
CA ALA A 95 7.10 -5.03 8.47
C ALA A 95 8.37 -5.87 8.48
N PHE A 96 8.21 -7.18 8.34
CA PHE A 96 9.26 -8.10 7.96
C PHE A 96 9.14 -8.49 6.49
N LEU A 97 10.27 -8.65 5.80
CA LEU A 97 10.30 -9.12 4.41
C LEU A 97 10.87 -10.53 4.34
N PHE A 98 10.22 -11.41 3.60
CA PHE A 98 10.63 -12.80 3.38
C PHE A 98 10.98 -13.05 1.93
N GLY A 99 12.23 -13.43 1.68
CA GLY A 99 12.83 -13.63 0.36
C GLY A 99 13.53 -12.38 -0.18
N VAL A 100 14.86 -12.34 -0.08
CA VAL A 100 15.71 -11.20 -0.51
C VAL A 100 16.27 -11.43 -1.93
N GLY A 101 15.44 -12.01 -2.81
CA GLY A 101 15.74 -12.09 -4.23
C GLY A 101 15.64 -10.73 -4.93
N SER A 102 15.55 -10.73 -6.26
CA SER A 102 15.55 -9.48 -7.05
C SER A 102 14.45 -8.50 -6.60
N LEU A 103 13.23 -8.97 -6.38
CA LEU A 103 12.12 -8.11 -5.96
C LEU A 103 12.25 -7.69 -4.50
N GLY A 104 12.53 -8.64 -3.60
CA GLY A 104 12.71 -8.34 -2.18
C GLY A 104 13.84 -7.34 -1.95
N GLY A 105 15.00 -7.57 -2.60
CA GLY A 105 16.13 -6.64 -2.54
C GLY A 105 15.81 -5.24 -3.09
N ALA A 106 14.98 -5.14 -4.12
CA ALA A 106 14.50 -3.84 -4.62
C ALA A 106 13.59 -3.13 -3.61
N LEU A 107 12.68 -3.86 -2.95
CA LEU A 107 11.80 -3.29 -1.92
C LEU A 107 12.58 -2.81 -0.69
N LEU A 108 13.65 -3.52 -0.30
CA LEU A 108 14.53 -3.07 0.80
C LEU A 108 15.30 -1.78 0.46
N GLN A 109 15.48 -1.47 -0.81
CA GLN A 109 16.14 -0.25 -1.27
C GLN A 109 15.17 0.90 -1.55
N ASP A 110 13.85 0.63 -1.54
CA ASP A 110 12.84 1.64 -1.81
C ASP A 110 12.58 2.52 -0.58
N SER A 111 12.98 3.79 -0.68
CA SER A 111 12.67 4.80 0.36
C SER A 111 11.21 5.24 0.36
N GLY A 112 10.46 4.96 -0.70
CA GLY A 112 9.06 5.37 -0.85
C GLY A 112 8.13 4.65 0.12
N LEU A 113 8.36 3.39 0.41
CA LEU A 113 7.53 2.60 1.34
C LEU A 113 7.42 3.25 2.71
N LYS A 114 8.56 3.69 3.27
CA LYS A 114 8.59 4.39 4.56
C LYS A 114 7.85 5.73 4.51
N HIS A 115 7.90 6.42 3.38
CA HIS A 115 7.18 7.68 3.19
C HIS A 115 5.65 7.49 3.21
N PHE A 116 5.19 6.29 2.84
CA PHE A 116 3.77 5.89 2.90
C PHE A 116 3.44 5.04 4.14
N GLY A 117 4.24 5.14 5.20
CA GLY A 117 3.95 4.53 6.48
C GLY A 117 4.37 3.06 6.63
N LEU A 118 5.09 2.44 5.67
CA LEU A 118 5.58 1.07 5.81
C LEU A 118 7.10 1.06 6.02
N GLU A 119 7.55 0.61 7.18
CA GLU A 119 8.96 0.46 7.51
C GLU A 119 9.35 -1.02 7.59
N ILE A 120 10.16 -1.50 6.63
CA ILE A 120 10.73 -2.84 6.72
C ILE A 120 11.90 -2.78 7.70
N VAL A 121 11.77 -3.48 8.84
CA VAL A 121 12.76 -3.42 9.94
C VAL A 121 13.74 -4.59 9.93
N ALA A 122 13.41 -5.69 9.27
CA ALA A 122 14.29 -6.82 9.03
C ALA A 122 13.82 -7.63 7.82
N ALA A 123 14.74 -8.39 7.23
CA ALA A 123 14.44 -9.32 6.16
C ALA A 123 14.94 -10.73 6.49
N PHE A 124 14.34 -11.74 5.86
CA PHE A 124 14.63 -13.15 6.07
C PHE A 124 14.90 -13.86 4.76
N ASP A 125 15.98 -14.62 4.71
CA ASP A 125 16.36 -15.46 3.58
C ASP A 125 17.02 -16.75 4.06
N VAL A 126 17.24 -17.70 3.16
CA VAL A 126 18.01 -18.94 3.42
C VAL A 126 19.37 -18.93 2.73
N ASP A 127 19.61 -17.98 1.84
CA ASP A 127 20.88 -17.85 1.12
C ASP A 127 22.01 -17.43 2.06
N PRO A 128 23.03 -18.28 2.28
CA PRO A 128 24.14 -17.99 3.19
C PRO A 128 24.97 -16.78 2.76
N THR A 129 24.88 -16.33 1.51
CA THR A 129 25.56 -15.13 1.03
C THR A 129 24.86 -13.84 1.44
N LEU A 130 23.57 -13.91 1.78
CA LEU A 130 22.73 -12.80 2.21
C LEU A 130 22.58 -12.75 3.73
N VAL A 131 22.45 -13.93 4.36
CA VAL A 131 22.25 -14.04 5.81
C VAL A 131 23.42 -13.44 6.57
N GLY A 132 23.12 -12.62 7.57
CA GLY A 132 24.11 -11.89 8.37
C GLY A 132 24.61 -10.60 7.72
N THR A 133 24.13 -10.26 6.52
CA THR A 133 24.45 -9.01 5.85
C THR A 133 23.40 -7.92 6.18
N ASN A 134 23.63 -6.73 5.65
CA ASN A 134 22.74 -5.58 5.80
C ASN A 134 22.53 -4.95 4.41
N LEU A 135 21.26 -4.74 4.04
CA LEU A 135 20.93 -4.06 2.80
C LEU A 135 20.15 -2.77 3.12
N ASN A 136 20.71 -1.62 2.76
CA ASN A 136 20.14 -0.30 3.02
C ASN A 136 19.80 -0.02 4.51
N GLY A 137 20.62 -0.52 5.43
CA GLY A 137 20.38 -0.40 6.88
C GLY A 137 19.47 -1.48 7.47
N ILE A 138 18.91 -2.37 6.64
CA ILE A 138 18.00 -3.43 7.06
C ILE A 138 18.77 -4.74 7.19
N PRO A 139 18.82 -5.36 8.41
CA PRO A 139 19.51 -6.62 8.61
C PRO A 139 18.78 -7.78 7.95
N ILE A 140 19.56 -8.74 7.41
CA ILE A 140 19.03 -9.96 6.81
C ILE A 140 19.39 -11.14 7.72
N TYR A 141 18.37 -11.83 8.23
CA TYR A 141 18.48 -12.98 9.12
C TYR A 141 18.16 -14.28 8.38
N HIS A 142 18.58 -15.40 8.95
CA HIS A 142 18.11 -16.70 8.48
C HIS A 142 16.63 -16.87 8.83
N SER A 143 15.85 -17.54 7.95
CA SER A 143 14.41 -17.73 8.17
C SER A 143 14.08 -18.43 9.49
N ASP A 144 14.97 -19.30 10.00
CA ASP A 144 14.80 -19.98 11.28
C ASP A 144 14.83 -19.02 12.50
N ASP A 145 15.43 -17.84 12.34
CA ASP A 145 15.49 -16.83 13.41
C ASP A 145 14.19 -16.00 13.51
N PHE A 146 13.22 -16.23 12.64
CA PHE A 146 12.00 -15.40 12.55
C PHE A 146 11.26 -15.29 13.89
N LEU A 147 10.95 -16.43 14.55
CA LEU A 147 10.20 -16.41 15.80
C LEU A 147 10.93 -15.63 16.91
N LYS A 148 12.26 -15.77 16.98
CA LYS A 148 13.07 -14.98 17.91
C LYS A 148 13.00 -13.50 17.60
N LYS A 149 12.99 -13.13 16.31
CA LYS A 149 12.89 -11.73 15.90
C LYS A 149 11.49 -11.15 16.12
N MET A 150 10.44 -11.95 16.08
CA MET A 150 9.10 -11.51 16.48
C MET A 150 9.04 -11.04 17.93
N GLU A 151 9.82 -11.64 18.82
CA GLU A 151 9.91 -11.22 20.23
C GLU A 151 10.67 -9.88 20.39
N GLU A 152 11.62 -9.59 19.48
CA GLU A 152 12.45 -8.39 19.54
C GLU A 152 11.79 -7.16 18.87
N TYR A 153 10.92 -7.39 17.89
CA TYR A 153 10.29 -6.36 17.09
C TYR A 153 8.78 -6.43 17.22
N ASP A 154 8.13 -5.28 17.38
CA ASP A 154 6.67 -5.19 17.31
C ASP A 154 6.24 -5.08 15.84
N VAL A 155 6.06 -6.24 15.18
CA VAL A 155 5.76 -6.34 13.75
C VAL A 155 4.46 -7.11 13.54
N GLN A 156 3.58 -6.56 12.70
CA GLN A 156 2.30 -7.17 12.35
C GLN A 156 2.17 -7.48 10.86
N ILE A 157 3.09 -7.00 10.02
CA ILE A 157 3.01 -7.11 8.56
C ILE A 157 4.17 -7.97 8.05
N GLY A 158 3.84 -8.96 7.22
CA GLY A 158 4.82 -9.73 6.44
C GLY A 158 4.75 -9.39 4.96
N VAL A 159 5.89 -9.08 4.35
CA VAL A 159 6.02 -8.89 2.90
C VAL A 159 6.59 -10.17 2.30
N LEU A 160 5.83 -10.83 1.41
CA LEU A 160 6.16 -12.15 0.87
C LEU A 160 6.65 -12.03 -0.58
N THR A 161 7.94 -12.29 -0.78
CA THR A 161 8.64 -12.21 -2.08
C THR A 161 9.46 -13.47 -2.40
N VAL A 162 9.06 -14.60 -1.83
CA VAL A 162 9.72 -15.91 -1.99
C VAL A 162 9.29 -16.63 -3.29
N PRO A 163 10.00 -17.69 -3.72
CA PRO A 163 9.54 -18.58 -4.78
C PRO A 163 8.17 -19.19 -4.50
N ILE A 164 7.41 -19.47 -5.58
CA ILE A 164 6.03 -19.97 -5.49
C ILE A 164 5.90 -21.29 -4.71
N GLU A 165 6.93 -22.12 -4.81
CA GLU A 165 6.97 -23.48 -4.23
C GLU A 165 6.92 -23.45 -2.70
N ILE A 166 7.45 -22.40 -2.09
CA ILE A 166 7.52 -22.25 -0.63
C ILE A 166 6.59 -21.18 -0.08
N ALA A 167 5.83 -20.48 -0.95
CA ALA A 167 5.02 -19.34 -0.57
C ALA A 167 3.99 -19.67 0.54
N GLN A 168 3.32 -20.82 0.46
CA GLN A 168 2.36 -21.23 1.49
C GLN A 168 3.08 -21.56 2.80
N CYS A 169 4.14 -22.33 2.75
CA CYS A 169 4.91 -22.71 3.96
C CYS A 169 5.41 -21.49 4.74
N ILE A 170 5.97 -20.50 4.03
CA ILE A 170 6.41 -19.25 4.66
C ILE A 170 5.22 -18.44 5.20
N THR A 171 4.09 -18.45 4.49
CA THR A 171 2.86 -17.80 4.97
C THR A 171 2.37 -18.44 6.27
N ASP A 172 2.32 -19.77 6.34
CA ASP A 172 1.89 -20.49 7.54
C ASP A 172 2.81 -20.16 8.72
N MET A 173 4.13 -20.17 8.50
CA MET A 173 5.12 -19.78 9.50
C MET A 173 4.91 -18.34 9.99
N MET A 174 4.64 -17.39 9.09
CA MET A 174 4.33 -16.00 9.45
C MET A 174 3.09 -15.89 10.33
N VAL A 175 2.01 -16.58 9.94
CA VAL A 175 0.73 -16.55 10.67
C VAL A 175 0.88 -17.20 12.05
N ASP A 176 1.50 -18.36 12.13
CA ASP A 176 1.78 -19.06 13.39
C ASP A 176 2.67 -18.21 14.34
N GLY A 177 3.57 -17.43 13.76
CA GLY A 177 4.44 -16.50 14.48
C GLY A 177 3.78 -15.18 14.89
N GLY A 178 2.51 -14.95 14.51
CA GLY A 178 1.73 -13.80 14.97
C GLY A 178 1.59 -12.64 13.98
N ILE A 179 2.05 -12.78 12.73
CA ILE A 179 1.78 -11.81 11.66
C ILE A 179 0.26 -11.70 11.42
N LYS A 180 -0.25 -10.49 11.27
CA LYS A 180 -1.67 -10.16 11.09
C LYS A 180 -2.04 -9.73 9.69
N ALA A 181 -1.05 -9.29 8.90
CA ALA A 181 -1.27 -8.89 7.51
C ALA A 181 -0.13 -9.39 6.62
N VAL A 182 -0.47 -9.92 5.45
CA VAL A 182 0.51 -10.40 4.46
C VAL A 182 0.36 -9.63 3.16
N TRP A 183 1.43 -8.94 2.76
CA TRP A 183 1.53 -8.34 1.43
C TRP A 183 2.23 -9.32 0.49
N ASN A 184 1.43 -10.05 -0.28
CA ASN A 184 1.88 -11.13 -1.14
C ASN A 184 2.23 -10.64 -2.54
N PHE A 185 3.48 -10.75 -2.93
CA PHE A 185 3.99 -10.46 -4.28
C PHE A 185 4.19 -11.71 -5.13
N THR A 186 4.01 -12.90 -4.56
CA THR A 186 4.15 -14.13 -5.33
C THR A 186 2.97 -14.30 -6.31
N PRO A 187 3.12 -15.02 -7.42
CA PRO A 187 2.02 -15.34 -8.32
C PRO A 187 1.06 -16.42 -7.75
N PHE A 188 1.25 -16.80 -6.51
CA PHE A 188 0.46 -17.82 -5.82
C PHE A 188 -0.59 -17.18 -4.91
N ARG A 189 -1.81 -17.71 -4.95
CA ARG A 189 -2.86 -17.28 -4.03
C ARG A 189 -2.74 -18.06 -2.71
N ILE A 190 -2.11 -17.45 -1.73
CA ILE A 190 -1.95 -18.01 -0.40
C ILE A 190 -3.29 -18.19 0.31
N ARG A 191 -3.35 -19.18 1.22
CA ARG A 191 -4.48 -19.43 2.10
C ARG A 191 -4.10 -19.04 3.51
N VAL A 192 -4.99 -18.33 4.17
CA VAL A 192 -4.81 -17.86 5.56
C VAL A 192 -6.13 -17.97 6.33
N PRO A 193 -6.12 -17.97 7.67
CA PRO A 193 -7.31 -17.77 8.50
C PRO A 193 -8.05 -16.47 8.16
N GLU A 194 -9.35 -16.40 8.47
CA GLU A 194 -10.21 -15.24 8.12
C GLU A 194 -9.81 -13.93 8.81
N ASP A 195 -9.12 -14.01 9.94
CA ASP A 195 -8.65 -12.87 10.71
C ASP A 195 -7.32 -12.29 10.20
N ILE A 196 -6.71 -12.90 9.20
CA ILE A 196 -5.47 -12.43 8.58
C ILE A 196 -5.78 -11.62 7.30
N VAL A 197 -5.28 -10.40 7.27
CA VAL A 197 -5.44 -9.52 6.10
C VAL A 197 -4.45 -9.94 5.01
N VAL A 198 -4.92 -10.14 3.78
CA VAL A 198 -4.05 -10.44 2.63
C VAL A 198 -4.25 -9.42 1.52
N GLN A 199 -3.16 -8.77 1.13
CA GLN A 199 -3.08 -7.98 -0.09
C GLN A 199 -2.24 -8.73 -1.13
N ASN A 200 -2.86 -9.13 -2.25
CA ASN A 200 -2.15 -9.76 -3.36
C ASN A 200 -1.75 -8.72 -4.41
N THR A 201 -0.48 -8.70 -4.78
CA THR A 201 0.08 -7.82 -5.83
C THR A 201 0.75 -8.68 -6.91
N SER A 202 -0.05 -9.21 -7.83
CA SER A 202 0.47 -10.02 -8.93
C SER A 202 0.85 -9.16 -10.13
N LEU A 203 2.15 -9.02 -10.40
CA LEU A 203 2.66 -8.37 -11.60
C LEU A 203 2.16 -9.06 -12.88
N TYR A 204 2.06 -10.39 -12.85
CA TYR A 204 1.61 -11.18 -14.00
C TYR A 204 0.13 -10.96 -14.33
N ALA A 205 -0.71 -10.73 -13.33
CA ALA A 205 -2.12 -10.39 -13.55
C ALA A 205 -2.25 -9.03 -14.27
N HIS A 206 -1.44 -8.05 -13.91
CA HIS A 206 -1.40 -6.76 -14.59
C HIS A 206 -0.88 -6.88 -16.04
N LEU A 207 0.16 -7.71 -16.26
CA LEU A 207 0.65 -8.00 -17.61
C LEU A 207 -0.42 -8.66 -18.47
N ALA A 208 -1.17 -9.64 -17.93
CA ALA A 208 -2.25 -10.30 -18.67
C ALA A 208 -3.34 -9.31 -19.10
N VAL A 209 -3.75 -8.39 -18.22
CA VAL A 209 -4.70 -7.32 -18.56
C VAL A 209 -4.14 -6.40 -19.64
N MET A 210 -2.87 -5.99 -19.52
CA MET A 210 -2.21 -5.12 -20.51
C MET A 210 -2.12 -5.80 -21.87
N PHE A 211 -1.68 -7.05 -21.94
CA PHE A 211 -1.55 -7.79 -23.20
C PHE A 211 -2.91 -8.04 -23.86
N ASN A 212 -3.95 -8.36 -23.07
CA ASN A 212 -5.30 -8.50 -23.60
C ASN A 212 -5.81 -7.23 -24.23
N ARG A 213 -5.64 -6.08 -23.57
CA ARG A 213 -6.06 -4.78 -24.10
C ARG A 213 -5.26 -4.38 -25.34
N LEU A 214 -3.96 -4.65 -25.38
CA LEU A 214 -3.13 -4.41 -26.55
C LEU A 214 -3.61 -5.21 -27.76
N ASN A 215 -3.88 -6.50 -27.58
CA ASN A 215 -4.40 -7.36 -28.66
C ASN A 215 -5.77 -6.90 -29.17
N LEU A 216 -6.68 -6.48 -28.26
CA LEU A 216 -7.98 -5.93 -28.66
C LEU A 216 -7.85 -4.64 -29.45
N SER A 217 -6.89 -3.77 -29.13
CA SER A 217 -6.65 -2.53 -29.86
C SER A 217 -6.12 -2.76 -31.30
N LEU A 218 -5.41 -3.88 -31.51
CA LEU A 218 -4.89 -4.27 -32.84
C LEU A 218 -5.94 -4.92 -33.74
N ILE A 219 -7.05 -5.42 -33.18
CA ILE A 219 -8.15 -6.03 -33.96
C ILE A 219 -9.10 -4.97 -34.55
N HIS A 220 -9.05 -3.74 -34.04
CA HIS A 220 -9.90 -2.62 -34.47
C HIS A 220 -9.22 -1.66 -35.48
N ILE A 221 -8.08 -2.05 -36.07
CA ILE A 221 -7.42 -1.39 -37.20
C ILE A 221 -7.64 -2.24 -38.46
#